data_992b33b2580f3d32d2cd8c97ab8ae26f
#
_entry.id   992b33b2580f3d32d2cd8c97ab8ae26f
#
_cell.length_a   1.000
_cell.length_b   1.000
_cell.length_c   1.000
_cell.angle_alpha   90.00
_cell.angle_beta   90.00
_cell.angle_gamma   90.00
#
_symmetry.space_group_name_H-M   'P 1'
#
loop_
_entity.id
_entity.type
_entity.pdbx_description
1 polymer ?
#
loop_
_entity_poly.entity_id
_entity_poly.type
_entity_poly.pdbx_seq_one_letter_code
_entity_poly.pdbx_strand_id
1 'polypeptide(L)'
;MIAYVDASVLLRLALGQSNALAEWPKIRRGVSSSLVKTESLRTLDRLRLRAKLPDAEVAIRRAAILTLLESIEVVDLDGTILDRASQPMPTELGTLDAIHLATALLWKEMTGMELSLATHDEALGLGAKAHGLPVVGVE
;
A
#
# COMPACT_ATOMS: atom_id res chain seq x y z
N MET A 1 -0.56 15.16 -6.45
CA MET A 1 -0.57 13.74 -6.87
C MET A 1 -1.61 13.00 -6.06
N ILE A 2 -2.42 12.20 -6.70
CA ILE A 2 -3.27 11.20 -6.06
C ILE A 2 -2.56 9.86 -6.21
N ALA A 3 -2.36 9.13 -5.13
CA ALA A 3 -1.63 7.87 -5.17
C ALA A 3 -2.34 6.77 -4.38
N TYR A 4 -2.39 5.59 -4.98
CA TYR A 4 -2.68 4.36 -4.26
C TYR A 4 -1.42 3.95 -3.51
N VAL A 5 -1.54 3.69 -2.21
CA VAL A 5 -0.41 3.44 -1.32
C VAL A 5 -0.54 2.04 -0.74
N ASP A 6 0.50 1.23 -0.89
CA ASP A 6 0.52 -0.09 -0.27
C ASP A 6 1.18 -0.08 1.13
N ALA A 7 1.18 -1.22 1.79
CA ALA A 7 1.74 -1.36 3.13
C ALA A 7 3.24 -1.07 3.19
N SER A 8 3.99 -1.37 2.12
CA SER A 8 5.46 -1.15 2.11
C SER A 8 5.83 0.32 2.28
N VAL A 9 5.04 1.22 1.67
CA VAL A 9 5.24 2.66 1.80
C VAL A 9 4.92 3.13 3.22
N LEU A 10 3.76 2.74 3.75
CA LEU A 10 3.34 3.13 5.09
C LEU A 10 4.30 2.62 6.16
N LEU A 11 4.79 1.39 6.01
CA LEU A 11 5.72 0.80 6.96
C LEU A 11 7.05 1.52 7.01
N ARG A 12 7.65 1.86 5.87
CA ARG A 12 8.91 2.60 5.86
C ARG A 12 8.77 3.98 6.52
N LEU A 13 7.64 4.65 6.30
CA LEU A 13 7.34 5.91 6.96
C LEU A 13 7.16 5.73 8.48
N ALA A 14 6.33 4.79 8.88
CA ALA A 14 6.01 4.55 10.30
C ALA A 14 7.23 4.06 11.09
N LEU A 15 8.13 3.30 10.45
CA LEU A 15 9.35 2.79 11.07
C LEU A 15 10.50 3.80 11.01
N GLY A 16 10.30 4.97 10.42
CA GLY A 16 11.31 6.03 10.34
C GLY A 16 12.52 5.63 9.50
N GLN A 17 12.34 4.80 8.48
CA GLN A 17 13.44 4.34 7.64
C GLN A 17 13.93 5.45 6.71
N SER A 18 15.25 5.52 6.49
CA SER A 18 15.88 6.54 5.64
C SER A 18 15.49 6.41 4.16
N ASN A 19 15.09 5.21 3.73
CA ASN A 19 14.63 4.93 2.36
C ASN A 19 13.10 4.98 2.20
N ALA A 20 12.42 5.73 3.07
CA ALA A 20 11.01 6.01 2.93
C ALA A 20 10.74 6.78 1.62
N LEU A 21 9.51 6.71 1.14
CA LEU A 21 9.11 7.29 -0.14
C LEU A 21 9.41 8.79 -0.22
N ALA A 22 10.28 9.18 -1.15
CA ALA A 22 10.69 10.57 -1.35
C ALA A 22 9.52 11.44 -1.84
N GLU A 23 8.59 10.86 -2.58
CA GLU A 23 7.44 11.54 -3.15
C GLU A 23 6.28 11.72 -2.15
N TRP A 24 6.40 11.18 -0.93
CA TRP A 24 5.34 11.26 0.07
C TRP A 24 4.78 12.67 0.27
N PRO A 25 5.60 13.73 0.41
CA PRO A 25 5.09 15.09 0.56
C PRO A 25 4.30 15.62 -0.64
N LYS A 26 4.43 15.00 -1.80
CA LYS A 26 3.71 15.39 -3.03
C LYS A 26 2.35 14.72 -3.14
N ILE A 27 2.07 13.72 -2.33
CA ILE A 27 0.79 13.02 -2.34
C ILE A 27 -0.23 13.84 -1.57
N ARG A 28 -1.18 14.43 -2.31
CA ARG A 28 -2.26 15.23 -1.71
C ARG A 28 -3.41 14.37 -1.25
N ARG A 29 -3.64 13.25 -1.91
CA ARG A 29 -4.71 12.32 -1.60
C ARG A 29 -4.17 10.90 -1.74
N GLY A 30 -4.12 10.19 -0.63
CA GLY A 30 -3.73 8.79 -0.59
C GLY A 30 -4.96 7.90 -0.57
N VAL A 31 -4.88 6.79 -1.29
CA VAL A 31 -5.94 5.77 -1.35
C VAL A 31 -5.29 4.41 -1.07
N SER A 32 -5.97 3.55 -0.35
CA SER A 32 -5.51 2.17 -0.15
C SER A 32 -6.67 1.21 0.08
N SER A 33 -6.35 -0.06 0.15
CA SER A 33 -7.30 -1.12 0.53
C SER A 33 -7.42 -1.21 2.05
N SER A 34 -8.58 -1.65 2.53
CA SER A 34 -8.75 -2.02 3.95
C SER A 34 -7.78 -3.09 4.41
N LEU A 35 -7.17 -3.87 3.50
CA LEU A 35 -6.09 -4.80 3.80
C LEU A 35 -4.85 -4.13 4.37
N VAL A 36 -4.60 -2.87 4.03
CA VAL A 36 -3.34 -2.19 4.39
C VAL A 36 -3.13 -2.11 5.90
N LYS A 37 -4.20 -1.93 6.65
CA LYS A 37 -4.15 -1.91 8.12
C LYS A 37 -3.70 -3.27 8.66
N THR A 38 -4.34 -4.33 8.20
CA THR A 38 -4.00 -5.69 8.64
C THR A 38 -2.57 -6.05 8.27
N GLU A 39 -2.16 -5.79 7.03
CA GLU A 39 -0.80 -6.06 6.57
C GLU A 39 0.24 -5.29 7.39
N SER A 40 0.01 -4.00 7.62
CA SER A 40 0.94 -3.15 8.34
C SER A 40 1.09 -3.57 9.80
N LEU A 41 -0.02 -3.84 10.48
CA LEU A 41 0.01 -4.25 11.89
C LEU A 41 0.56 -5.66 12.05
N ARG A 42 0.26 -6.58 11.13
CA ARG A 42 0.85 -7.92 11.14
C ARG A 42 2.36 -7.88 10.91
N THR A 43 2.83 -7.03 10.03
CA THR A 43 4.27 -6.85 9.80
C THR A 43 4.97 -6.30 11.03
N LEU A 44 4.38 -5.30 11.70
CA LEU A 44 4.92 -4.78 12.96
C LEU A 44 5.00 -5.88 14.03
N ASP A 45 3.97 -6.71 14.15
CA ASP A 45 3.96 -7.81 15.10
C ASP A 45 5.06 -8.84 14.83
N ARG A 46 5.30 -9.17 13.55
CA ARG A 46 6.42 -10.04 13.18
C ARG A 46 7.78 -9.41 13.53
N LEU A 47 7.95 -8.11 13.30
CA LEU A 47 9.17 -7.39 13.67
C LEU A 47 9.37 -7.39 15.18
N ARG A 48 8.31 -7.20 15.97
CA ARG A 48 8.36 -7.28 17.43
C ARG A 48 8.94 -8.60 17.89
N LEU A 49 8.45 -9.69 17.31
CA LEU A 49 8.87 -11.04 17.68
C LEU A 49 10.30 -11.37 17.21
N ARG A 50 10.63 -10.99 15.97
CA ARG A 50 11.93 -11.33 15.35
C ARG A 50 13.07 -10.44 15.83
N ALA A 51 12.81 -9.13 15.96
CA ALA A 51 13.80 -8.16 16.36
C ALA A 51 13.76 -7.83 17.85
N LYS A 52 12.85 -8.45 18.62
CA LYS A 52 12.67 -8.26 20.06
C LYS A 52 12.50 -6.77 20.41
N LEU A 53 11.61 -6.09 19.69
CA LEU A 53 11.37 -4.67 19.93
C LEU A 53 10.80 -4.44 21.35
N PRO A 54 11.30 -3.44 22.08
CA PRO A 54 10.72 -3.05 23.37
C PRO A 54 9.27 -2.59 23.21
N ASP A 55 8.46 -2.79 24.25
CA ASP A 55 7.05 -2.39 24.26
C ASP A 55 6.83 -0.91 23.91
N ALA A 56 7.71 -0.04 24.42
CA ALA A 56 7.63 1.39 24.11
C ALA A 56 7.83 1.68 22.63
N GLU A 57 8.76 0.99 21.98
CA GLU A 57 9.00 1.12 20.55
C GLU A 57 7.82 0.61 19.72
N VAL A 58 7.27 -0.53 20.09
CA VAL A 58 6.06 -1.09 19.43
C VAL A 58 4.91 -0.10 19.53
N ALA A 59 4.67 0.49 20.71
CA ALA A 59 3.60 1.46 20.92
C ALA A 59 3.77 2.70 20.01
N ILE A 60 4.99 3.21 19.88
CA ILE A 60 5.30 4.36 19.02
C ILE A 60 5.04 4.02 17.55
N ARG A 61 5.54 2.89 17.08
CA ARG A 61 5.39 2.48 15.68
C ARG A 61 3.94 2.15 15.33
N ARG A 62 3.22 1.50 16.25
CA ARG A 62 1.80 1.24 16.08
C ARG A 62 1.00 2.55 15.96
N ALA A 63 1.26 3.50 16.84
CA ALA A 63 0.60 4.81 16.80
C ALA A 63 0.89 5.53 15.47
N ALA A 64 2.12 5.46 14.97
CA ALA A 64 2.51 6.06 13.70
C ALA A 64 1.74 5.43 12.52
N ILE A 65 1.59 4.10 12.50
CA ILE A 65 0.80 3.39 11.47
C ILE A 65 -0.65 3.87 11.50
N LEU A 66 -1.26 3.91 12.68
CA LEU A 66 -2.67 4.32 12.83
C LEU A 66 -2.88 5.77 12.42
N THR A 67 -1.95 6.66 12.73
CA THR A 67 -2.01 8.07 12.31
C THR A 67 -1.91 8.21 10.79
N LEU A 68 -1.01 7.47 10.15
CA LEU A 68 -0.90 7.47 8.69
C LEU A 68 -2.18 6.96 8.02
N LEU A 69 -2.79 5.91 8.58
CA LEU A 69 -4.05 5.37 8.06
C LEU A 69 -5.20 6.38 8.12
N GLU A 70 -5.22 7.24 9.11
CA GLU A 70 -6.23 8.31 9.22
C GLU A 70 -6.10 9.35 8.11
N SER A 71 -4.91 9.48 7.53
CA SER A 71 -4.62 10.47 6.47
C SER A 71 -4.95 9.99 5.06
N ILE A 72 -5.35 8.74 4.89
CA ILE A 72 -5.64 8.15 3.58
C ILE A 72 -7.08 7.66 3.50
N GLU A 73 -7.59 7.63 2.25
CA GLU A 73 -8.89 7.03 1.94
C GLU A 73 -8.75 5.52 1.87
N VAL A 74 -9.54 4.81 2.64
CA VAL A 74 -9.52 3.35 2.69
C VAL A 74 -10.73 2.80 1.94
N VAL A 75 -10.47 1.97 0.93
CA VAL A 75 -11.50 1.28 0.15
C VAL A 75 -11.76 -0.08 0.78
N ASP A 76 -13.02 -0.34 1.13
CA ASP A 76 -13.42 -1.61 1.70
C ASP A 76 -13.26 -2.74 0.69
N LEU A 77 -12.75 -3.87 1.15
CA LEU A 77 -12.62 -5.08 0.36
C LEU A 77 -14.02 -5.69 0.14
N ASP A 78 -14.40 -5.83 -1.12
CA ASP A 78 -15.70 -6.38 -1.52
C ASP A 78 -15.57 -7.45 -2.62
N GLY A 79 -16.70 -8.04 -3.00
CA GLY A 79 -16.74 -9.08 -4.01
C GLY A 79 -16.27 -8.59 -5.39
N THR A 80 -16.57 -7.36 -5.76
CA THR A 80 -16.14 -6.77 -7.04
C THR A 80 -14.62 -6.70 -7.13
N ILE A 81 -13.96 -6.27 -6.05
CA ILE A 81 -12.50 -6.22 -5.97
C ILE A 81 -11.91 -7.62 -6.04
N LEU A 82 -12.45 -8.57 -5.28
CA LEU A 82 -11.98 -9.96 -5.27
C LEU A 82 -12.13 -10.62 -6.65
N ASP A 83 -13.25 -10.37 -7.33
CA ASP A 83 -13.47 -10.88 -8.68
C ASP A 83 -12.44 -10.30 -9.66
N ARG A 84 -12.17 -9.00 -9.58
CA ARG A 84 -11.16 -8.35 -10.43
C ARG A 84 -9.77 -8.90 -10.14
N ALA A 85 -9.42 -9.12 -8.88
CA ALA A 85 -8.13 -9.68 -8.47
C ALA A 85 -7.95 -11.13 -8.92
N SER A 86 -9.05 -11.85 -9.18
CA SER A 86 -9.05 -13.24 -9.63
C SER A 86 -8.86 -13.39 -11.13
N GLN A 87 -8.89 -12.31 -11.90
CA GLN A 87 -8.67 -12.35 -13.34
C GLN A 87 -7.18 -12.55 -13.67
N PRO A 88 -6.88 -13.15 -14.84
CA PRO A 88 -5.49 -13.21 -15.29
C PRO A 88 -4.88 -11.80 -15.39
N MET A 89 -3.62 -11.70 -15.00
CA MET A 89 -2.88 -10.43 -15.03
C MET A 89 -1.66 -10.59 -15.94
N PRO A 90 -1.19 -9.51 -16.60
CA PRO A 90 -0.08 -9.59 -17.55
C PRO A 90 1.26 -9.91 -16.89
N THR A 91 1.39 -9.75 -15.58
CA THR A 91 2.61 -10.10 -14.82
C THR A 91 2.26 -11.00 -13.65
N GLU A 92 3.27 -11.72 -13.14
CA GLU A 92 3.09 -12.59 -11.97
C GLU A 92 2.93 -11.77 -10.71
N LEU A 93 1.80 -11.98 -10.01
CA LEU A 93 1.50 -11.31 -8.74
C LEU A 93 0.98 -12.32 -7.72
N GLY A 94 1.42 -12.18 -6.47
CA GLY A 94 0.81 -12.87 -5.34
C GLY A 94 -0.60 -12.33 -5.07
N THR A 95 -1.35 -13.07 -4.25
CA THR A 95 -2.77 -12.76 -3.98
C THR A 95 -2.98 -11.36 -3.40
N LEU A 96 -2.20 -10.97 -2.40
CA LEU A 96 -2.34 -9.64 -1.77
C LEU A 96 -2.01 -8.51 -2.75
N ASP A 97 -0.97 -8.66 -3.55
CA ASP A 97 -0.60 -7.67 -4.56
C ASP A 97 -1.67 -7.57 -5.65
N ALA A 98 -2.25 -8.69 -6.06
CA ALA A 98 -3.36 -8.70 -7.01
C ALA A 98 -4.58 -7.95 -6.46
N ILE A 99 -4.89 -8.10 -5.18
CA ILE A 99 -5.99 -7.37 -4.52
C ILE A 99 -5.69 -5.86 -4.48
N HIS A 100 -4.46 -5.48 -4.14
CA HIS A 100 -4.06 -4.07 -4.15
C HIS A 100 -4.17 -3.47 -5.54
N LEU A 101 -3.66 -4.15 -6.55
CA LEU A 101 -3.71 -3.68 -7.93
C LEU A 101 -5.16 -3.56 -8.43
N ALA A 102 -6.00 -4.57 -8.15
CA ALA A 102 -7.41 -4.54 -8.50
C ALA A 102 -8.14 -3.37 -7.85
N THR A 103 -7.85 -3.09 -6.58
CA THR A 103 -8.43 -1.96 -5.84
C THR A 103 -8.05 -0.63 -6.49
N ALA A 104 -6.78 -0.46 -6.83
CA ALA A 104 -6.29 0.74 -7.49
C ALA A 104 -6.95 0.95 -8.86
N LEU A 105 -7.02 -0.10 -9.67
CA LEU A 105 -7.62 -0.03 -11.00
C LEU A 105 -9.11 0.29 -10.95
N LEU A 106 -9.86 -0.35 -10.06
CA LEU A 106 -11.29 -0.08 -9.89
C LEU A 106 -11.54 1.33 -9.38
N TRP A 107 -10.74 1.81 -8.43
CA TRP A 107 -10.84 3.18 -7.94
C TRP A 107 -10.65 4.20 -9.08
N LYS A 108 -9.62 3.98 -9.89
CA LYS A 108 -9.35 4.85 -11.05
C LYS A 108 -10.51 4.82 -12.06
N GLU A 109 -11.01 3.63 -12.38
CA GLU A 109 -12.12 3.46 -13.32
C GLU A 109 -13.41 4.14 -12.81
N MET A 110 -13.72 3.98 -11.52
CA MET A 110 -14.93 4.53 -10.93
C MET A 110 -14.89 6.04 -10.75
N THR A 111 -13.73 6.61 -10.46
CA THR A 111 -13.58 8.05 -10.23
C THR A 111 -13.24 8.84 -11.49
N GLY A 112 -12.65 8.18 -12.49
CA GLY A 112 -12.12 8.83 -13.69
C GLY A 112 -10.90 9.69 -13.42
N MET A 113 -10.32 9.64 -12.21
CA MET A 113 -9.17 10.44 -11.82
C MET A 113 -7.86 9.76 -12.18
N GLU A 114 -6.84 10.56 -12.47
CA GLU A 114 -5.47 10.08 -12.63
C GLU A 114 -4.97 9.55 -11.29
N LEU A 115 -4.36 8.37 -11.32
CA LEU A 115 -3.86 7.69 -10.13
C LEU A 115 -2.46 7.15 -10.39
N SER A 116 -1.54 7.44 -9.48
CA SER A 116 -0.23 6.78 -9.42
C SER A 116 -0.28 5.66 -8.39
N LEU A 117 0.57 4.65 -8.54
CA LEU A 117 0.73 3.62 -7.53
C LEU A 117 2.06 3.83 -6.81
N ALA A 118 2.01 3.97 -5.50
CA ALA A 118 3.17 4.14 -4.64
C ALA A 118 3.46 2.82 -3.91
N THR A 119 4.61 2.24 -4.21
CA THR A 119 5.04 0.97 -3.60
C THR A 119 6.55 0.86 -3.59
N HIS A 120 7.08 0.09 -2.66
CA HIS A 120 8.48 -0.36 -2.66
C HIS A 120 8.60 -1.82 -3.10
N ASP A 121 7.50 -2.47 -3.42
CA ASP A 121 7.46 -3.84 -3.93
C ASP A 121 7.63 -3.83 -5.45
N GLU A 122 8.69 -4.44 -5.94
CA GLU A 122 9.01 -4.45 -7.36
C GLU A 122 7.97 -5.20 -8.19
N ALA A 123 7.45 -6.32 -7.68
CA ALA A 123 6.45 -7.11 -8.39
C ALA A 123 5.13 -6.33 -8.55
N LEU A 124 4.67 -5.68 -7.48
CA LEU A 124 3.48 -4.83 -7.55
C LEU A 124 3.69 -3.64 -8.47
N GLY A 125 4.85 -3.00 -8.38
CA GLY A 125 5.21 -1.89 -9.27
C GLY A 125 5.21 -2.29 -10.76
N LEU A 126 5.76 -3.45 -11.07
CA LEU A 126 5.77 -3.98 -12.44
C LEU A 126 4.34 -4.27 -12.94
N GLY A 127 3.51 -4.89 -12.10
CA GLY A 127 2.10 -5.15 -12.42
C GLY A 127 1.31 -3.87 -12.69
N ALA A 128 1.54 -2.84 -11.89
CA ALA A 128 0.91 -1.54 -12.07
C ALA A 128 1.35 -0.87 -13.38
N LYS A 129 2.63 -0.90 -13.70
CA LYS A 129 3.17 -0.39 -14.98
C LYS A 129 2.55 -1.12 -16.18
N ALA A 130 2.40 -2.44 -16.08
CA ALA A 130 1.78 -3.24 -17.14
C ALA A 130 0.31 -2.87 -17.39
N HIS A 131 -0.36 -2.29 -16.39
CA HIS A 131 -1.72 -1.76 -16.52
C HIS A 131 -1.77 -0.25 -16.84
N GLY A 132 -0.62 0.35 -17.12
CA GLY A 132 -0.55 1.77 -17.50
C GLY A 132 -0.60 2.76 -16.34
N LEU A 133 -0.45 2.30 -15.10
CA LEU A 133 -0.35 3.21 -13.95
C LEU A 133 1.08 3.76 -13.81
N PRO A 134 1.25 5.07 -13.59
CA PRO A 134 2.52 5.60 -13.14
C PRO A 134 2.87 5.02 -11.77
N VAL A 135 4.13 4.72 -11.55
CA VAL A 135 4.61 4.09 -10.30
C VAL A 135 5.71 4.92 -9.68
N VAL A 136 5.66 5.10 -8.38
CA VAL A 136 6.71 5.73 -7.57
C VAL A 136 7.12 4.79 -6.44
N GLY A 137 8.38 4.89 -6.02
CA GLY A 137 8.91 4.09 -4.90
C GLY A 137 9.74 2.86 -5.31
N VAL A 138 9.69 2.45 -6.57
CA VAL A 138 10.55 1.42 -7.17
C VAL A 138 11.30 2.01 -8.35
N GLU A 139 12.46 1.43 -8.68
CA GLU A 139 13.29 1.85 -9.81
C GLU A 139 12.76 1.35 -11.15
#